data_c4ee1a625f44019b1e6137ed2f105973
#
_entry.id   c4ee1a625f44019b1e6137ed2f105973
#
_cell.length_a   1.000
_cell.length_b   1.000
_cell.length_c   1.000
_cell.angle_alpha   90.00
_cell.angle_beta   90.00
_cell.angle_gamma   90.00
#
_symmetry.space_group_name_H-M   'P 1'
#
loop_
_entity.id
_entity.type
_entity.pdbx_description
1 polymer ?
#
loop_
_entity_poly.entity_id
_entity_poly.type
_entity_poly.pdbx_seq_one_letter_code
_entity_poly.pdbx_strand_id
1 'polypeptide(L)'
;MNAAEIMRSYIIDIETYSIAEQAGMFCESLKENQDGSLFKDTKFCYYEDEPYEVSFIWDRDELRIQLTFKGDPDDSTWLIINGKRRFRGQIKDIEKSCRTFLDTLKEMTVS
;
A
#
# COMPACT_ATOMS: atom_id res chain seq x y z
N MET A 1 -2.45 -5.70 -14.89
CA MET A 1 -3.33 -5.39 -13.73
C MET A 1 -2.80 -4.18 -12.99
N ASN A 2 -3.68 -3.29 -12.52
CA ASN A 2 -3.26 -2.16 -11.69
C ASN A 2 -3.09 -2.58 -10.22
N ALA A 3 -2.53 -1.69 -9.40
CA ALA A 3 -2.23 -2.00 -7.99
C ALA A 3 -3.48 -2.39 -7.20
N ALA A 4 -4.61 -1.72 -7.43
CA ALA A 4 -5.86 -2.02 -6.71
C ALA A 4 -6.38 -3.41 -7.07
N GLU A 5 -6.30 -3.82 -8.34
CA GLU A 5 -6.72 -5.14 -8.76
C GLU A 5 -5.84 -6.24 -8.15
N ILE A 6 -4.53 -5.99 -8.11
CA ILE A 6 -3.59 -6.91 -7.49
C ILE A 6 -3.90 -7.08 -6.00
N MET A 7 -4.06 -5.97 -5.28
CA MET A 7 -4.41 -6.02 -3.86
C MET A 7 -5.70 -6.81 -3.61
N ARG A 8 -6.73 -6.53 -4.40
CA ARG A 8 -8.04 -7.17 -4.24
C ARG A 8 -7.94 -8.69 -4.34
N SER A 9 -7.11 -9.20 -5.24
CA SER A 9 -6.96 -10.65 -5.42
C SER A 9 -6.38 -11.34 -4.19
N TYR A 10 -5.63 -10.61 -3.35
CA TYR A 10 -5.08 -11.15 -2.09
C TYR A 10 -5.97 -10.88 -0.90
N ILE A 11 -6.68 -9.74 -0.89
CA ILE A 11 -7.54 -9.34 0.24
C ILE A 11 -8.64 -10.36 0.52
N ILE A 12 -9.19 -10.99 -0.51
CA ILE A 12 -10.28 -11.97 -0.35
C ILE A 12 -9.86 -13.20 0.47
N ASP A 13 -8.56 -13.48 0.57
CA ASP A 13 -8.03 -14.61 1.31
C ASP A 13 -7.54 -14.25 2.71
N ILE A 14 -7.64 -12.97 3.11
CA ILE A 14 -7.23 -12.53 4.45
C ILE A 14 -8.25 -12.97 5.48
N GLU A 15 -7.82 -13.78 6.45
CA GLU A 15 -8.71 -14.33 7.46
C GLU A 15 -9.08 -13.34 8.56
N THR A 16 -8.15 -12.44 8.93
CA THR A 16 -8.40 -11.45 9.98
C THR A 16 -9.29 -10.33 9.45
N TYR A 17 -10.51 -10.27 9.96
CA TYR A 17 -11.54 -9.35 9.44
C TYR A 17 -11.11 -7.88 9.48
N SER A 18 -10.52 -7.42 10.59
CA SER A 18 -10.10 -6.01 10.71
C SER A 18 -9.05 -5.63 9.68
N ILE A 19 -8.15 -6.55 9.36
CA ILE A 19 -7.12 -6.34 8.32
C ILE A 19 -7.77 -6.31 6.95
N ALA A 20 -8.61 -7.30 6.65
CA ALA A 20 -9.31 -7.39 5.36
C ALA A 20 -10.17 -6.15 5.10
N GLU A 21 -10.88 -5.68 6.11
CA GLU A 21 -11.73 -4.49 6.01
C GLU A 21 -10.89 -3.24 5.73
N GLN A 22 -9.84 -3.00 6.50
CA GLN A 22 -8.99 -1.84 6.33
C GLN A 22 -8.27 -1.85 4.98
N ALA A 23 -7.69 -2.98 4.61
CA ALA A 23 -7.03 -3.14 3.31
C ALA A 23 -8.01 -2.95 2.16
N GLY A 24 -9.24 -3.46 2.30
CA GLY A 24 -10.29 -3.29 1.31
C GLY A 24 -10.69 -1.83 1.13
N MET A 25 -10.85 -1.09 2.22
CA MET A 25 -11.17 0.34 2.17
C MET A 25 -10.04 1.14 1.52
N PHE A 26 -8.80 0.83 1.84
CA PHE A 26 -7.64 1.48 1.21
C PHE A 26 -7.58 1.15 -0.28
N CYS A 27 -7.84 -0.09 -0.65
CA CYS A 27 -7.89 -0.53 -2.04
C CYS A 27 -8.93 0.24 -2.85
N GLU A 28 -10.13 0.47 -2.29
CA GLU A 28 -11.17 1.25 -2.96
C GLU A 28 -10.74 2.71 -3.15
N SER A 29 -10.12 3.32 -2.14
CA SER A 29 -9.60 4.68 -2.24
C SER A 29 -8.48 4.76 -3.29
N LEU A 30 -7.61 3.77 -3.31
CA LEU A 30 -6.53 3.67 -4.29
C LEU A 30 -7.08 3.56 -5.72
N LYS A 31 -8.12 2.74 -5.90
CA LYS A 31 -8.80 2.57 -7.19
C LYS A 31 -9.37 3.89 -7.71
N GLU A 32 -9.97 4.68 -6.83
CA GLU A 32 -10.58 5.97 -7.21
C GLU A 32 -9.56 7.03 -7.57
N ASN A 33 -8.38 7.01 -6.95
CA ASN A 33 -7.39 8.08 -7.05
C ASN A 33 -6.11 7.68 -7.77
N GLN A 34 -6.00 6.43 -8.19
CA GLN A 34 -4.75 5.88 -8.71
C GLN A 34 -4.40 6.42 -10.09
N ASP A 35 -3.15 6.89 -10.22
CA ASP A 35 -2.49 7.02 -11.52
C ASP A 35 -1.73 5.70 -11.75
N GLY A 36 -2.20 4.91 -12.72
CA GLY A 36 -1.62 3.59 -13.01
C GLY A 36 -0.13 3.61 -13.31
N SER A 37 0.41 4.76 -13.75
CA SER A 37 1.81 4.89 -14.08
C SER A 37 2.73 4.80 -12.86
N LEU A 38 2.22 5.11 -11.66
CA LEU A 38 3.02 5.10 -10.43
C LEU A 38 3.52 3.71 -10.04
N PHE A 39 2.79 2.67 -10.45
CA PHE A 39 3.13 1.27 -10.13
C PHE A 39 3.64 0.51 -11.34
N LYS A 40 3.91 1.22 -12.45
CA LYS A 40 4.33 0.60 -13.70
C LYS A 40 5.67 -0.11 -13.54
N ASP A 41 5.77 -1.30 -14.13
CA ASP A 41 6.99 -2.11 -14.17
C ASP A 41 7.52 -2.50 -12.79
N THR A 42 6.68 -2.48 -11.77
CA THR A 42 7.04 -2.95 -10.43
C THR A 42 6.83 -4.45 -10.30
N LYS A 43 7.64 -5.07 -9.45
CA LYS A 43 7.50 -6.47 -9.05
C LYS A 43 6.74 -6.53 -7.74
N PHE A 44 5.66 -7.31 -7.70
CA PHE A 44 4.78 -7.39 -6.54
C PHE A 44 5.13 -8.55 -5.64
N CYS A 45 5.10 -8.33 -4.32
CA CYS A 45 5.21 -9.35 -3.29
C CYS A 45 4.15 -9.12 -2.22
N TYR A 46 3.66 -10.23 -1.65
CA TYR A 46 2.69 -10.21 -0.57
C TYR A 46 3.22 -11.03 0.59
N TYR A 47 3.15 -10.50 1.80
CA TYR A 47 3.58 -11.18 3.01
C TYR A 47 2.50 -11.16 4.08
N GLU A 48 2.27 -12.31 4.70
CA GLU A 48 1.49 -12.43 5.91
C GLU A 48 2.43 -12.80 7.05
N ASP A 49 2.51 -11.93 8.05
CA ASP A 49 3.29 -12.19 9.25
C ASP A 49 2.37 -12.43 10.43
N GLU A 50 2.69 -13.44 11.21
CA GLU A 50 2.00 -13.65 12.46
C GLU A 50 2.54 -12.69 13.53
N PRO A 51 1.70 -12.26 14.48
CA PRO A 51 0.31 -12.71 14.62
C PRO A 51 -0.74 -11.82 13.95
N TYR A 52 -0.66 -10.97 13.14
CA TYR A 52 -1.74 -10.22 12.50
C TYR A 52 -1.19 -9.01 11.74
N GLU A 53 -0.42 -9.32 10.71
CA GLU A 53 0.11 -8.28 9.85
C GLU A 53 0.17 -8.78 8.42
N VAL A 54 -0.26 -7.96 7.47
CA VAL A 54 -0.07 -8.25 6.04
C VAL A 54 0.62 -7.06 5.37
N SER A 55 1.48 -7.34 4.42
CA SER A 55 2.19 -6.32 3.65
C SER A 55 2.04 -6.56 2.16
N PHE A 56 1.76 -5.47 1.45
CA PHE A 56 1.74 -5.42 -0.01
C PHE A 56 2.94 -4.60 -0.45
N ILE A 57 3.82 -5.17 -1.27
CA ILE A 57 5.09 -4.54 -1.64
C ILE A 57 5.25 -4.52 -3.16
N TRP A 58 5.61 -3.36 -3.70
CA TRP A 58 5.94 -3.17 -5.12
C TRP A 58 7.36 -2.64 -5.21
N ASP A 59 8.21 -3.35 -5.94
CA ASP A 59 9.63 -2.99 -6.09
C ASP A 59 10.00 -2.75 -7.55
N ARG A 60 10.79 -1.70 -7.81
CA ARG A 60 11.40 -1.43 -9.10
C ARG A 60 12.69 -0.65 -8.89
N ASP A 61 13.81 -1.24 -9.28
CA ASP A 61 15.13 -0.62 -9.09
C ASP A 61 15.36 -0.22 -7.62
N GLU A 62 15.53 1.07 -7.34
CA GLU A 62 15.70 1.59 -5.99
C GLU A 62 14.37 1.94 -5.30
N LEU A 63 13.27 1.84 -6.03
CA LEU A 63 11.95 2.18 -5.52
C LEU A 63 11.32 1.00 -4.82
N ARG A 64 10.85 1.21 -3.58
CA ARG A 64 10.00 0.28 -2.86
C ARG A 64 8.76 1.01 -2.36
N ILE A 65 7.60 0.44 -2.65
CA ILE A 65 6.31 0.92 -2.18
C ILE A 65 5.73 -0.17 -1.29
N GLN A 66 5.40 0.16 -0.05
CA GLN A 66 4.90 -0.84 0.89
C GLN A 66 3.70 -0.33 1.67
N LEU A 67 2.65 -1.17 1.71
CA LEU A 67 1.46 -0.94 2.53
C LEU A 67 1.40 -2.08 3.54
N THR A 68 1.36 -1.75 4.83
CA THR A 68 1.29 -2.72 5.91
C THR A 68 0.03 -2.49 6.73
N PHE A 69 -0.81 -3.53 6.81
CA PHE A 69 -2.07 -3.48 7.55
C PHE A 69 -1.95 -4.41 8.76
N LYS A 70 -2.26 -3.87 9.94
CA LYS A 70 -2.16 -4.60 11.20
C LYS A 70 -3.52 -4.82 11.83
N GLY A 71 -3.58 -5.79 12.74
CA GLY A 71 -4.81 -6.11 13.47
C GLY A 71 -5.37 -4.89 14.20
N ASP A 72 -4.50 -4.07 14.80
CA ASP A 72 -4.86 -2.75 15.29
C ASP A 72 -4.72 -1.77 14.12
N PRO A 73 -5.84 -1.20 13.59
CA PRO A 73 -5.79 -0.29 12.46
C PRO A 73 -4.89 0.92 12.66
N ASP A 74 -4.73 1.39 13.90
CA ASP A 74 -3.90 2.55 14.19
C ASP A 74 -2.40 2.29 13.97
N ASP A 75 -2.01 1.02 13.91
CA ASP A 75 -0.63 0.62 13.67
C ASP A 75 -0.30 0.39 12.19
N SER A 76 -1.29 0.48 11.32
CA SER A 76 -1.09 0.31 9.88
C SER A 76 -0.34 1.49 9.28
N THR A 77 0.55 1.22 8.34
CA THR A 77 1.45 2.23 7.77
C THR A 77 1.64 2.05 6.28
N TRP A 78 2.04 3.15 5.62
CA TRP A 78 2.59 3.09 4.28
C TRP A 78 4.05 3.52 4.32
N LEU A 79 4.85 3.03 3.39
CA LEU A 79 6.28 3.32 3.29
C LEU A 79 6.66 3.46 1.82
N ILE A 80 7.44 4.48 1.50
CA ILE A 80 8.01 4.66 0.16
C ILE A 80 9.50 4.93 0.32
N ILE A 81 10.32 4.13 -0.36
CA ILE A 81 11.76 4.29 -0.41
C ILE A 81 12.16 4.46 -1.86
N ASN A 82 12.95 5.46 -2.16
CA ASN A 82 13.56 5.62 -3.48
C ASN A 82 15.01 6.05 -3.31
N GLY A 83 15.91 5.08 -3.43
CA GLY A 83 17.33 5.30 -3.13
C GLY A 83 17.54 5.64 -1.66
N LYS A 84 18.10 6.83 -1.40
CA LYS A 84 18.34 7.31 -0.03
C LYS A 84 17.15 8.04 0.57
N ARG A 85 16.13 8.34 -0.22
CA ARG A 85 14.93 9.03 0.24
C ARG A 85 13.95 8.01 0.83
N ARG A 86 13.40 8.34 1.98
CA ARG A 86 12.50 7.45 2.69
C ARG A 86 11.39 8.26 3.36
N PHE A 87 10.14 7.93 3.06
CA PHE A 87 8.97 8.55 3.68
C PHE A 87 8.01 7.47 4.15
N ARG A 88 7.39 7.71 5.29
CA ARG A 88 6.39 6.80 5.85
C ARG A 88 5.27 7.61 6.49
N GLY A 89 4.11 7.00 6.60
CA GLY A 89 2.96 7.61 7.26
C GLY A 89 2.03 6.56 7.84
N GLN A 90 1.14 6.98 8.72
CA GLN A 90 0.13 6.12 9.31
C GLN A 90 -1.10 6.05 8.40
N ILE A 91 -1.79 4.91 8.43
CA ILE A 91 -3.06 4.72 7.73
C ILE A 91 -4.16 4.78 8.78
N LYS A 92 -4.60 5.99 9.15
CA LYS A 92 -5.69 6.18 10.13
C LYS A 92 -6.99 6.57 9.44
N ASP A 93 -7.00 7.71 8.78
CA ASP A 93 -8.10 8.14 7.92
C ASP A 93 -7.79 7.62 6.52
N ILE A 94 -8.57 6.65 6.05
CA ILE A 94 -8.26 5.92 4.82
C ILE A 94 -8.12 6.86 3.62
N GLU A 95 -9.09 7.72 3.38
CA GLU A 95 -9.06 8.60 2.20
C GLU A 95 -7.90 9.59 2.26
N LYS A 96 -7.72 10.22 3.41
CA LYS A 96 -6.65 11.20 3.61
C LYS A 96 -5.28 10.53 3.53
N SER A 97 -5.14 9.36 4.16
CA SER A 97 -3.89 8.59 4.14
C SER A 97 -3.54 8.15 2.72
N CYS A 98 -4.53 7.69 1.96
CA CYS A 98 -4.33 7.27 0.57
C CYS A 98 -3.86 8.43 -0.29
N ARG A 99 -4.48 9.61 -0.16
CA ARG A 99 -4.07 10.80 -0.90
C ARG A 99 -2.65 11.23 -0.55
N THR A 100 -2.32 11.26 0.74
CA THR A 100 -0.98 11.62 1.19
C THR A 100 0.05 10.63 0.64
N PHE A 101 -0.26 9.35 0.69
CA PHE A 101 0.58 8.30 0.13
C PHE A 101 0.81 8.50 -1.38
N LEU A 102 -0.26 8.71 -2.15
CA LEU A 102 -0.15 8.89 -3.60
C LEU A 102 0.58 10.18 -3.98
N ASP A 103 0.33 11.28 -3.25
CA ASP A 103 1.02 12.55 -3.49
C ASP A 103 2.53 12.39 -3.21
N THR A 104 2.88 11.72 -2.13
CA THR A 104 4.28 11.46 -1.78
C THR A 104 4.94 10.57 -2.83
N LEU A 105 4.26 9.51 -3.26
CA LEU A 105 4.75 8.59 -4.28
C LEU A 105 5.01 9.35 -5.60
N LYS A 106 4.08 10.22 -5.97
CA LYS A 106 4.21 11.04 -7.18
C LYS A 106 5.45 11.93 -7.11
N GLU A 107 5.67 12.61 -5.98
CA GLU A 107 6.85 13.44 -5.78
C GLU A 107 8.14 12.63 -5.85
N MET A 108 8.16 11.44 -5.29
CA MET A 108 9.35 10.59 -5.24
C MET A 108 9.69 9.92 -6.56
N THR A 109 8.72 9.80 -7.46
CA THR A 109 8.92 9.12 -8.76
C THR A 109 9.05 10.09 -9.93
N VAL A 110 8.74 11.35 -9.74
CA VAL A 110 8.96 12.39 -10.75
C VAL A 110 10.39 12.92 -10.57
N SER A 111 11.19 12.73 -11.57
CA SER A 111 12.57 13.20 -11.57
C SER A 111 12.67 14.64 -12.05
#